data_ab0003bcaa5a8682616205fa3648c267
#
_entry.id   ab0003bcaa5a8682616205fa3648c267
#
_cell.length_a   1.000
_cell.length_b   1.000
_cell.length_c   1.000
_cell.angle_alpha   90.00
_cell.angle_beta   90.00
_cell.angle_gamma   90.00
#
_symmetry.space_group_name_H-M   'P 1'
#
loop_
_entity.id
_entity.type
_entity.pdbx_description
1 polymer ?
#
loop_
_entity_poly.entity_id
_entity_poly.type
_entity_poly.pdbx_seq_one_letter_code
_entity_poly.pdbx_strand_id
1 'polypeptide(L)'
;MTEVKITEGDLHPRDARFAIVASRFNEFVVNALIKGSLDCLDRHGVDKNAIEIIKVPGAYEIPLAVSKLARTKRVDGIIAVGAVIRGATSHFDYISGECARGLSEIQSQE
;
A
#
# COMPACT_ATOMS: atom_id res chain seq x y z
N MET A 1 -35.00 -7.96 -25.12
CA MET A 1 -34.33 -6.70 -24.84
C MET A 1 -32.93 -6.98 -24.29
N THR A 2 -31.95 -6.25 -24.76
CA THR A 2 -30.57 -6.46 -24.36
C THR A 2 -30.19 -5.47 -23.26
N GLU A 3 -29.71 -5.97 -22.14
CA GLU A 3 -29.22 -5.12 -21.05
C GLU A 3 -27.74 -4.86 -21.23
N VAL A 4 -27.32 -3.63 -20.99
CA VAL A 4 -25.92 -3.25 -21.00
C VAL A 4 -25.33 -3.56 -19.62
N LYS A 5 -24.23 -4.29 -19.61
CA LYS A 5 -23.53 -4.61 -18.36
C LYS A 5 -22.78 -3.37 -17.88
N ILE A 6 -23.03 -2.98 -16.62
CA ILE A 6 -22.34 -1.87 -15.97
C ILE A 6 -21.51 -2.45 -14.81
N THR A 7 -20.23 -2.12 -14.78
CA THR A 7 -19.35 -2.53 -13.70
C THR A 7 -18.89 -1.31 -12.93
N GLU A 8 -19.25 -1.26 -11.67
CA GLU A 8 -18.87 -0.17 -10.78
C GLU A 8 -18.22 -0.74 -9.52
N GLY A 9 -17.25 0.00 -8.98
CA GLY A 9 -16.69 -0.36 -7.69
C GLY A 9 -17.66 -0.04 -6.56
N ASP A 10 -17.52 -0.76 -5.46
CA ASP A 10 -18.21 -0.45 -4.22
C ASP A 10 -17.22 -0.50 -3.06
N LEU A 11 -17.69 -0.27 -1.84
CA LEU A 11 -16.83 -0.22 -0.66
C LEU A 11 -16.79 -1.54 0.12
N HIS A 12 -17.19 -2.64 -0.51
CA HIS A 12 -17.22 -3.96 0.12
C HIS A 12 -16.21 -4.89 -0.57
N PRO A 13 -15.05 -5.13 0.04
CA PRO A 13 -13.96 -5.89 -0.61
C PRO A 13 -14.16 -7.42 -0.68
N ARG A 14 -15.20 -7.96 -0.15
CA ARG A 14 -15.62 -9.39 -0.27
C ARG A 14 -14.48 -10.41 -0.39
N ASP A 15 -14.04 -10.96 0.73
CA ASP A 15 -13.00 -12.00 0.77
C ASP A 15 -11.65 -11.58 0.17
N ALA A 16 -11.46 -10.29 -0.09
CA ALA A 16 -10.20 -9.80 -0.61
C ALA A 16 -9.10 -9.87 0.46
N ARG A 17 -7.87 -10.11 0.01
CA ARG A 17 -6.69 -10.15 0.86
C ARG A 17 -5.85 -8.90 0.62
N PHE A 18 -5.33 -8.35 1.70
CA PHE A 18 -4.56 -7.10 1.65
C PHE A 18 -3.20 -7.25 2.31
N ALA A 19 -2.24 -6.50 1.83
CA ALA A 19 -0.96 -6.34 2.49
C ALA A 19 -0.70 -4.87 2.73
N ILE A 20 -0.10 -4.56 3.87
CA ILE A 20 0.38 -3.21 4.20
C ILE A 20 1.90 -3.27 4.17
N VAL A 21 2.51 -2.57 3.22
CA VAL A 21 3.97 -2.45 3.14
C VAL A 21 4.35 -1.13 3.80
N ALA A 22 5.07 -1.23 4.92
CA ALA A 22 5.34 -0.09 5.79
C ALA A 22 6.85 0.11 5.97
N SER A 23 7.32 1.36 5.88
CA SER A 23 8.71 1.65 6.19
C SER A 23 8.90 1.75 7.70
N ARG A 24 10.12 1.43 8.16
CA ARG A 24 10.47 1.54 9.58
C ARG A 24 10.91 2.94 9.97
N PHE A 25 11.37 3.72 9.00
CA PHE A 25 11.81 5.08 9.28
C PHE A 25 10.67 5.90 9.87
N ASN A 26 10.94 6.58 10.97
CA ASN A 26 9.95 7.36 11.73
C ASN A 26 8.75 6.50 12.15
N GLU A 27 9.03 5.48 12.95
CA GLU A 27 8.02 4.49 13.36
C GLU A 27 6.82 5.11 14.07
N PHE A 28 7.00 6.20 14.79
CA PHE A 28 5.88 6.85 15.49
C PHE A 28 4.79 7.26 14.49
N VAL A 29 5.18 7.92 13.40
CA VAL A 29 4.24 8.34 12.36
C VAL A 29 3.73 7.13 11.57
N VAL A 30 4.63 6.22 11.20
CA VAL A 30 4.27 5.06 10.39
C VAL A 30 3.31 4.14 11.14
N ASN A 31 3.53 3.93 12.44
CA ASN A 31 2.63 3.09 13.22
C ASN A 31 1.22 3.69 13.29
N ALA A 32 1.11 5.01 13.34
CA ALA A 32 -0.20 5.66 13.28
C ALA A 32 -0.87 5.44 11.92
N LEU A 33 -0.11 5.45 10.84
CA LEU A 33 -0.63 5.18 9.50
C LEU A 33 -1.08 3.71 9.35
N ILE A 34 -0.32 2.78 9.92
CA ILE A 34 -0.70 1.37 9.93
C ILE A 34 -2.01 1.20 10.68
N LYS A 35 -2.11 1.82 11.86
CA LYS A 35 -3.31 1.72 12.69
C LYS A 35 -4.53 2.27 11.96
N GLY A 36 -4.39 3.41 11.29
CA GLY A 36 -5.46 3.98 10.48
C GLY A 36 -5.86 3.08 9.33
N SER A 37 -4.88 2.45 8.67
CA SER A 37 -5.15 1.51 7.59
C SER A 37 -5.92 0.29 8.09
N LEU A 38 -5.50 -0.28 9.23
CA LEU A 38 -6.19 -1.43 9.83
C LEU A 38 -7.62 -1.07 10.24
N ASP A 39 -7.82 0.12 10.81
CA ASP A 39 -9.15 0.58 11.20
C ASP A 39 -10.06 0.70 9.97
N CYS A 40 -9.55 1.27 8.90
CA CYS A 40 -10.32 1.42 7.66
C CYS A 40 -10.70 0.05 7.08
N LEU A 41 -9.75 -0.88 7.01
CA LEU A 41 -10.02 -2.22 6.50
C LEU A 41 -11.06 -2.94 7.38
N ASP A 42 -10.94 -2.81 8.70
CA ASP A 42 -11.89 -3.40 9.63
C ASP A 42 -13.30 -2.87 9.42
N ARG A 43 -13.44 -1.55 9.25
CA ARG A 43 -14.75 -0.91 9.01
C ARG A 43 -15.38 -1.36 7.70
N HIS A 44 -14.59 -1.80 6.74
CA HIS A 44 -15.08 -2.31 5.46
C HIS A 44 -15.21 -3.83 5.45
N GLY A 45 -15.11 -4.47 6.61
CA GLY A 45 -15.37 -5.88 6.76
C GLY A 45 -14.24 -6.82 6.39
N VAL A 46 -13.01 -6.33 6.30
CA VAL A 46 -11.87 -7.18 6.01
C VAL A 46 -11.45 -7.94 7.27
N ASP A 47 -11.34 -9.26 7.17
CA ASP A 47 -10.92 -10.12 8.27
C ASP A 47 -9.43 -9.89 8.55
N LYS A 48 -9.05 -9.86 9.83
CA LYS A 48 -7.65 -9.72 10.25
C LYS A 48 -6.75 -10.79 9.63
N ASN A 49 -7.26 -11.99 9.43
CA ASN A 49 -6.50 -13.08 8.83
C ASN A 49 -6.23 -12.87 7.35
N ALA A 50 -6.91 -11.91 6.73
CA ALA A 50 -6.72 -11.55 5.34
C ALA A 50 -5.77 -10.36 5.17
N ILE A 51 -5.10 -9.92 6.24
CA ILE A 51 -4.20 -8.77 6.22
C ILE A 51 -2.80 -9.20 6.65
N GLU A 52 -1.80 -8.81 5.87
CA GLU A 52 -0.39 -9.03 6.19
C GLU A 52 0.33 -7.68 6.26
N ILE A 53 1.20 -7.51 7.24
CA ILE A 53 2.03 -6.30 7.34
C ILE A 53 3.47 -6.69 7.05
N ILE A 54 4.06 -6.02 6.05
CA ILE A 54 5.44 -6.24 5.65
C ILE A 54 6.21 -4.95 5.93
N LYS A 55 7.26 -5.03 6.72
CA LYS A 55 8.08 -3.87 7.06
C LYS A 55 9.37 -3.84 6.27
N VAL A 56 9.73 -2.66 5.79
CA VAL A 56 10.97 -2.40 5.05
C VAL A 56 11.73 -1.25 5.72
N PRO A 57 13.06 -1.11 5.48
CA PRO A 57 13.84 -0.09 6.19
C PRO A 57 13.38 1.35 5.96
N GLY A 58 13.08 1.75 4.74
CA GLY A 58 12.68 3.10 4.42
C GLY A 58 11.77 3.17 3.23
N ALA A 59 11.30 4.38 2.91
CA ALA A 59 10.39 4.59 1.78
C ALA A 59 11.02 4.21 0.44
N TYR A 60 12.34 4.33 0.31
CA TYR A 60 13.04 3.99 -0.92
C TYR A 60 12.90 2.50 -1.26
N GLU A 61 12.77 1.63 -0.26
CA GLU A 61 12.66 0.18 -0.44
C GLU A 61 11.22 -0.31 -0.63
N ILE A 62 10.23 0.58 -0.44
CA ILE A 62 8.82 0.21 -0.60
C ILE A 62 8.50 -0.32 -2.00
N PRO A 63 8.91 0.33 -3.10
CA PRO A 63 8.58 -0.16 -4.43
C PRO A 63 9.08 -1.58 -4.71
N LEU A 64 10.27 -1.92 -4.24
CA LEU A 64 10.81 -3.27 -4.43
C LEU A 64 9.94 -4.32 -3.74
N ALA A 65 9.58 -4.06 -2.49
CA ALA A 65 8.74 -4.99 -1.73
C ALA A 65 7.35 -5.12 -2.36
N VAL A 66 6.76 -4.00 -2.79
CA VAL A 66 5.45 -4.00 -3.45
C VAL A 66 5.52 -4.78 -4.76
N SER A 67 6.57 -4.58 -5.55
CA SER A 67 6.74 -5.29 -6.82
C SER A 67 6.80 -6.80 -6.61
N LYS A 68 7.62 -7.25 -5.67
CA LYS A 68 7.74 -8.68 -5.40
C LYS A 68 6.43 -9.27 -4.87
N LEU A 69 5.76 -8.56 -4.01
CA LEU A 69 4.49 -9.00 -3.44
C LEU A 69 3.39 -9.08 -4.50
N ALA A 70 3.30 -8.07 -5.37
CA ALA A 70 2.30 -8.04 -6.45
C ALA A 70 2.46 -9.23 -7.39
N ARG A 71 3.69 -9.62 -7.67
CA ARG A 71 3.97 -10.76 -8.56
C ARG A 71 3.54 -12.10 -7.98
N THR A 72 3.42 -12.21 -6.67
CA THR A 72 2.99 -13.47 -6.04
C THR A 72 1.50 -13.77 -6.28
N LYS A 73 0.72 -12.76 -6.63
CA LYS A 73 -0.74 -12.88 -6.82
C LYS A 73 -1.49 -13.35 -5.58
N ARG A 74 -0.88 -13.31 -4.39
CA ARG A 74 -1.55 -13.79 -3.17
C ARG A 74 -2.33 -12.71 -2.43
N VAL A 75 -2.25 -11.45 -2.87
CA VAL A 75 -3.06 -10.36 -2.32
C VAL A 75 -3.79 -9.64 -3.43
N ASP A 76 -4.92 -9.05 -3.10
CA ASP A 76 -5.76 -8.33 -4.04
C ASP A 76 -5.51 -6.82 -4.00
N GLY A 77 -5.00 -6.32 -2.89
CA GLY A 77 -4.67 -4.91 -2.74
C GLY A 77 -3.45 -4.73 -1.86
N ILE A 78 -2.68 -3.68 -2.13
CA ILE A 78 -1.48 -3.34 -1.38
C ILE A 78 -1.60 -1.89 -0.94
N ILE A 79 -1.41 -1.64 0.35
CA ILE A 79 -1.38 -0.30 0.93
C ILE A 79 0.07 -0.02 1.30
N ALA A 80 0.64 1.02 0.72
CA ALA A 80 2.01 1.42 1.02
C ALA A 80 1.99 2.63 1.95
N VAL A 81 2.65 2.52 3.09
CA VAL A 81 2.74 3.60 4.07
C VAL A 81 4.19 3.86 4.45
N GLY A 82 4.55 5.11 4.57
CA GLY A 82 5.89 5.51 4.93
C GLY A 82 5.93 6.97 5.29
N ALA A 83 7.10 7.42 5.74
CA ALA A 83 7.33 8.81 6.07
C ALA A 83 8.66 9.26 5.46
N VAL A 84 8.66 10.42 4.84
CA VAL A 84 9.86 11.07 4.32
C VAL A 84 9.84 12.49 4.85
N ILE A 85 10.92 12.90 5.51
CA ILE A 85 10.99 14.20 6.17
C ILE A 85 11.86 15.13 5.35
N ARG A 86 11.31 16.29 5.01
CA ARG A 86 12.08 17.32 4.29
C ARG A 86 13.11 17.91 5.24
N GLY A 87 14.38 17.78 4.86
CA GLY A 87 15.49 18.33 5.61
C GLY A 87 16.20 19.43 4.81
N ALA A 88 17.42 19.76 5.24
CA ALA A 88 18.25 20.78 4.59
C ALA A 88 18.89 20.31 3.29
N THR A 89 18.84 19.01 2.98
CA THR A 89 19.42 18.40 1.79
C THR A 89 18.32 17.98 0.82
N SER A 90 18.72 17.65 -0.42
CA SER A 90 17.79 17.15 -1.44
C SER A 90 17.42 15.68 -1.26
N HIS A 91 17.87 15.03 -0.19
CA HIS A 91 17.59 13.62 0.09
C HIS A 91 16.08 13.31 0.08
N PHE A 92 15.28 14.19 0.70
CA PHE A 92 13.83 14.07 0.70
C PHE A 92 13.25 13.94 -0.71
N ASP A 93 13.70 14.80 -1.62
CA ASP A 93 13.14 14.83 -2.98
C ASP A 93 13.48 13.58 -3.77
N TYR A 94 14.67 13.03 -3.59
CA TYR A 94 15.08 11.80 -4.26
C TYR A 94 14.28 10.61 -3.76
N ILE A 95 14.14 10.47 -2.45
CA ILE A 95 13.44 9.34 -1.87
C ILE A 95 11.95 9.38 -2.19
N SER A 96 11.29 10.53 -1.99
CA SER A 96 9.85 10.63 -2.24
C SER A 96 9.53 10.49 -3.73
N GLY A 97 10.34 11.08 -4.60
CA GLY A 97 10.15 10.96 -6.04
C GLY A 97 10.32 9.54 -6.54
N GLU A 98 11.37 8.85 -6.09
CA GLU A 98 11.62 7.47 -6.51
C GLU A 98 10.56 6.52 -5.98
N CYS A 99 10.11 6.70 -4.74
CA CYS A 99 9.06 5.88 -4.17
C CYS A 99 7.76 6.02 -4.95
N ALA A 100 7.34 7.26 -5.22
CA ALA A 100 6.11 7.52 -5.96
C ALA A 100 6.19 6.99 -7.40
N ARG A 101 7.32 7.19 -8.07
CA ARG A 101 7.54 6.72 -9.44
C ARG A 101 7.48 5.21 -9.51
N GLY A 102 8.17 4.54 -8.58
CA GLY A 102 8.21 3.08 -8.55
C GLY A 102 6.84 2.47 -8.30
N LEU A 103 6.06 3.02 -7.38
CA LEU A 103 4.72 2.54 -7.09
C LEU A 103 3.78 2.75 -8.28
N SER A 104 3.87 3.89 -8.93
CA SER A 104 3.07 4.17 -10.12
C SER A 104 3.37 3.20 -11.25
N GLU A 105 4.65 2.88 -11.46
CA GLU A 105 5.06 1.91 -12.48
C GLU A 105 4.49 0.52 -12.19
N ILE A 106 4.57 0.08 -10.95
CA ILE A 106 4.02 -1.23 -10.55
C ILE A 106 2.52 -1.28 -10.78
N GLN A 107 1.81 -0.23 -10.43
CA GLN A 107 0.36 -0.14 -10.62
C GLN A 107 -0.01 -0.30 -12.09
N SER A 108 0.78 0.25 -12.99
CA SER A 108 0.53 0.15 -14.42
C SER A 108 0.80 -1.23 -14.99
N GLN A 109 1.74 -1.97 -14.41
CA GLN A 109 2.19 -3.27 -14.93
C GLN A 109 1.44 -4.45 -14.32
N GLU A 110 0.99 -4.31 -13.10
CA GLU A 110 0.36 -5.39 -12.33
C GLU A 110 -1.12 -5.08 -12.07
#